data_c0d9fccad9a439070ecfaf538ce8acdd
#
_entry.id   c0d9fccad9a439070ecfaf538ce8acdd
#
_cell.length_a   1.000
_cell.length_b   1.000
_cell.length_c   1.000
_cell.angle_alpha   90.00
_cell.angle_beta   90.00
_cell.angle_gamma   90.00
#
_symmetry.space_group_name_H-M   'P 1'
#
loop_
_entity.id
_entity.type
_entity.pdbx_description
1 polymer ?
#
loop_
_entity_poly.entity_id
_entity_poly.type
_entity_poly.pdbx_seq_one_letter_code
_entity_poly.pdbx_strand_id
1 'polypeptide(L)'
;PMQAHTNPWYLVLSSYWFASSFKWFLILLVLLPARVAELVPEAERATRLGLLFALGAVMALIGPPIWGYISDRVGRRMPFLVLGAVLTAGALLWMAYAGSYWQLVVAYLLLQIADDMATGPYSALIPDLTARRERGVASGWLGTLQVGGQVTAGAVGFLLANLQWQFLLIALLNLVAAGMVLSLIREVPGLKPQRRELWESLLAPWRSADFRWVWLTRFLVMLAQYMVQTYLQYYLADVVETFQAFGQTLATEAFQAVALLGLLISLGAAVSAVPAGRLSDQHGRKPIIYVAGVGLAVLMLPILLLPRYDVLIVLALVFGLLYGAYLAVDWALVSDVLPNPQAHATDMGIWQTSIVLPQVLAGSFGAMLDVFNRQSPGLGYTVLFLIAGMCFVLGTILVRQIRSAR
;
A
#
# COMPACT_ATOMS: atom_id res chain seq x y z
N PRO A 1 -8.97 1.19 34.73
CA PRO A 1 -8.14 2.11 33.98
C PRO A 1 -7.09 1.31 33.25
N MET A 2 -7.10 1.31 31.90
CA MET A 2 -6.01 0.71 31.13
C MET A 2 -4.74 1.49 31.45
N GLN A 3 -3.68 0.77 31.86
CA GLN A 3 -2.36 1.37 32.12
C GLN A 3 -1.82 1.91 30.79
N ALA A 4 -1.13 3.07 30.85
CA ALA A 4 -0.44 3.61 29.68
C ALA A 4 0.66 2.63 29.22
N HIS A 5 0.60 2.28 27.93
CA HIS A 5 1.59 1.37 27.37
C HIS A 5 2.92 2.08 27.10
N THR A 6 4.01 1.32 27.10
CA THR A 6 5.36 1.84 26.83
C THR A 6 5.68 1.85 25.33
N ASN A 7 6.64 2.67 24.89
CA ASN A 7 7.09 2.69 23.49
C ASN A 7 7.51 1.32 22.93
N PRO A 8 8.24 0.46 23.67
CA PRO A 8 8.54 -0.91 23.21
C PRO A 8 7.30 -1.75 22.94
N TRP A 9 6.23 -1.57 23.74
CA TRP A 9 4.98 -2.29 23.52
C TRP A 9 4.31 -1.89 22.19
N TYR A 10 4.27 -0.59 21.86
CA TYR A 10 3.74 -0.12 20.59
C TYR A 10 4.56 -0.60 19.40
N LEU A 11 5.88 -0.65 19.55
CA LEU A 11 6.79 -1.18 18.55
C LEU A 11 6.49 -2.65 18.25
N VAL A 12 6.32 -3.47 19.27
CA VAL A 12 5.96 -4.89 19.11
C VAL A 12 4.57 -5.03 18.52
N LEU A 13 3.57 -4.27 19.00
CA LEU A 13 2.22 -4.29 18.47
C LEU A 13 2.19 -3.97 16.98
N SER A 14 3.08 -3.11 16.48
CA SER A 14 3.12 -2.67 15.10
C SER A 14 4.13 -3.43 14.24
N SER A 15 4.91 -4.36 14.81
CA SER A 15 5.99 -5.06 14.10
C SER A 15 5.53 -5.88 12.89
N TYR A 16 4.33 -6.45 12.94
CA TYR A 16 3.78 -7.19 11.79
C TYR A 16 3.44 -6.26 10.61
N TRP A 17 3.12 -5.00 10.87
CA TRP A 17 2.95 -4.00 9.81
C TRP A 17 4.25 -3.65 9.10
N PHE A 18 5.39 -3.69 9.80
CA PHE A 18 6.70 -3.59 9.17
C PHE A 18 6.90 -4.75 8.19
N ALA A 19 6.70 -5.99 8.63
CA ALA A 19 6.84 -7.18 7.80
C ALA A 19 5.87 -7.19 6.61
N SER A 20 4.62 -6.76 6.83
CA SER A 20 3.62 -6.65 5.77
C SER A 20 4.00 -5.61 4.72
N SER A 21 4.43 -4.42 5.13
CA SER A 21 4.86 -3.36 4.21
C SER A 21 6.13 -3.73 3.45
N PHE A 22 7.10 -4.35 4.12
CA PHE A 22 8.30 -4.90 3.50
C PHE A 22 7.94 -5.92 2.40
N LYS A 23 7.05 -6.87 2.74
CA LYS A 23 6.57 -7.90 1.82
C LYS A 23 5.91 -7.30 0.59
N TRP A 24 4.89 -6.46 0.78
CA TRP A 24 4.09 -5.94 -0.33
C TRP A 24 4.89 -5.01 -1.24
N PHE A 25 5.84 -4.25 -0.69
CA PHE A 25 6.75 -3.45 -1.50
C PHE A 25 7.55 -4.34 -2.47
N LEU A 26 8.24 -5.36 -1.96
CA LEU A 26 9.03 -6.26 -2.80
C LEU A 26 8.18 -7.08 -3.77
N ILE A 27 7.06 -7.63 -3.31
CA ILE A 27 6.18 -8.45 -4.14
C ILE A 27 5.67 -7.65 -5.34
N LEU A 28 5.09 -6.48 -5.10
CA LEU A 28 4.41 -5.73 -6.15
C LEU A 28 5.37 -5.00 -7.08
N LEU A 29 6.46 -4.47 -6.55
CA LEU A 29 7.37 -3.62 -7.32
C LEU A 29 8.50 -4.40 -7.98
N VAL A 30 8.99 -5.47 -7.34
CA VAL A 30 10.21 -6.18 -7.75
C VAL A 30 9.93 -7.62 -8.15
N LEU A 31 9.38 -8.43 -7.24
CA LEU A 31 9.37 -9.88 -7.38
C LEU A 31 8.35 -10.40 -8.38
N LEU A 32 7.11 -9.93 -8.36
CA LEU A 32 6.10 -10.38 -9.32
C LEU A 32 6.44 -10.00 -10.75
N PRO A 33 6.82 -8.74 -11.06
CA PRO A 33 7.26 -8.40 -12.41
C PRO A 33 8.44 -9.24 -12.88
N ALA A 34 9.44 -9.47 -12.01
CA ALA A 34 10.60 -10.28 -12.33
C ALA A 34 10.25 -11.76 -12.57
N ARG A 35 9.42 -12.36 -11.69
CA ARG A 35 8.99 -13.76 -11.86
C ARG A 35 8.11 -13.98 -13.08
N VAL A 36 7.21 -13.06 -13.39
CA VAL A 36 6.41 -13.11 -14.63
C VAL A 36 7.34 -13.03 -15.84
N ALA A 37 8.36 -12.15 -15.82
CA ALA A 37 9.33 -12.02 -16.90
C ALA A 37 10.16 -13.30 -17.13
N GLU A 38 10.42 -14.10 -16.09
CA GLU A 38 11.12 -15.39 -16.22
C GLU A 38 10.20 -16.51 -16.78
N LEU A 39 8.90 -16.47 -16.52
CA LEU A 39 7.96 -17.57 -16.79
C LEU A 39 7.11 -17.37 -18.05
N VAL A 40 7.08 -16.16 -18.61
CA VAL A 40 6.19 -15.77 -19.70
C VAL A 40 6.97 -15.11 -20.83
N PRO A 41 6.63 -15.39 -22.13
CA PRO A 41 7.25 -14.72 -23.26
C PRO A 41 7.10 -13.19 -23.18
N GLU A 42 8.08 -12.47 -23.71
CA GLU A 42 8.14 -11.00 -23.64
C GLU A 42 6.88 -10.32 -24.20
N ALA A 43 6.32 -10.85 -25.29
CA ALA A 43 5.12 -10.31 -25.92
C ALA A 43 3.85 -10.34 -25.06
N GLU A 44 3.79 -11.20 -24.02
CA GLU A 44 2.63 -11.37 -23.14
C GLU A 44 2.86 -10.85 -21.72
N ARG A 45 4.05 -10.39 -21.42
CA ARG A 45 4.52 -10.08 -20.08
C ARG A 45 3.64 -9.06 -19.34
N ALA A 46 3.32 -7.95 -19.99
CA ALA A 46 2.51 -6.89 -19.39
C ALA A 46 1.06 -7.35 -19.17
N THR A 47 0.46 -8.03 -20.13
CA THR A 47 -0.90 -8.59 -20.03
C THR A 47 -0.98 -9.61 -18.89
N ARG A 48 -0.01 -10.52 -18.78
CA ARG A 48 0.02 -11.55 -17.73
C ARG A 48 0.26 -10.97 -16.34
N LEU A 49 1.12 -9.97 -16.22
CA LEU A 49 1.33 -9.25 -14.97
C LEU A 49 0.05 -8.50 -14.55
N GLY A 50 -0.59 -7.81 -15.48
CA GLY A 50 -1.84 -7.10 -15.24
C GLY A 50 -2.97 -8.03 -14.78
N LEU A 51 -3.10 -9.22 -15.40
CA LEU A 51 -4.06 -10.25 -14.99
C LEU A 51 -3.78 -10.72 -13.55
N LEU A 52 -2.52 -10.96 -13.22
CA LEU A 52 -2.12 -11.43 -11.89
C LEU A 52 -2.46 -10.36 -10.83
N PHE A 53 -2.15 -9.11 -11.09
CA PHE A 53 -2.52 -8.00 -10.19
C PHE A 53 -4.04 -7.84 -10.06
N ALA A 54 -4.80 -7.94 -11.16
CA ALA A 54 -6.25 -7.84 -11.14
C ALA A 54 -6.89 -8.95 -10.29
N LEU A 55 -6.45 -10.21 -10.47
CA LEU A 55 -6.92 -11.33 -9.68
C LEU A 55 -6.61 -11.18 -8.19
N GLY A 56 -5.37 -10.79 -7.85
CA GLY A 56 -4.96 -10.54 -6.47
C GLY A 56 -5.75 -9.41 -5.82
N ALA A 57 -6.00 -8.36 -6.56
CA ALA A 57 -6.73 -7.22 -6.04
C ALA A 57 -8.23 -7.48 -5.85
N VAL A 58 -8.85 -8.36 -6.66
CA VAL A 58 -10.21 -8.86 -6.37
C VAL A 58 -10.24 -9.60 -5.03
N MET A 59 -9.23 -10.44 -4.74
CA MET A 59 -9.12 -11.10 -3.44
C MET A 59 -8.92 -10.11 -2.31
N ALA A 60 -8.02 -9.13 -2.47
CA ALA A 60 -7.75 -8.10 -1.48
C ALA A 60 -8.94 -7.14 -1.25
N LEU A 61 -9.86 -7.02 -2.21
CA LEU A 61 -11.09 -6.26 -2.04
C LEU A 61 -12.07 -6.96 -1.10
N ILE A 62 -12.15 -8.28 -1.20
CA ILE A 62 -13.16 -9.10 -0.51
C ILE A 62 -12.59 -9.61 0.83
N GLY A 63 -11.30 -9.93 0.89
CA GLY A 63 -10.66 -10.62 2.01
C GLY A 63 -10.73 -9.87 3.34
N PRO A 64 -10.23 -8.64 3.47
CA PRO A 64 -10.17 -7.94 4.74
C PRO A 64 -11.54 -7.73 5.42
N PRO A 65 -12.61 -7.33 4.70
CA PRO A 65 -13.95 -7.25 5.28
C PRO A 65 -14.48 -8.59 5.81
N ILE A 66 -14.25 -9.68 5.04
CA ILE A 66 -14.71 -11.02 5.43
C ILE A 66 -13.96 -11.53 6.66
N TRP A 67 -12.63 -11.48 6.63
CA TRP A 67 -11.81 -11.95 7.76
C TRP A 67 -11.98 -11.09 9.01
N GLY A 68 -12.18 -9.77 8.85
CA GLY A 68 -12.56 -8.87 9.93
C GLY A 68 -13.88 -9.29 10.58
N TYR A 69 -14.91 -9.53 9.76
CA TYR A 69 -16.21 -10.00 10.24
C TYR A 69 -16.15 -11.34 10.96
N ILE A 70 -15.45 -12.34 10.37
CA ILE A 70 -15.28 -13.66 10.99
C ILE A 70 -14.57 -13.53 12.33
N SER A 71 -13.51 -12.74 12.40
CA SER A 71 -12.76 -12.48 13.62
C SER A 71 -13.59 -11.76 14.69
N ASP A 72 -14.41 -10.79 14.30
CA ASP A 72 -15.34 -10.11 15.20
C ASP A 72 -16.38 -11.09 15.78
N ARG A 73 -16.83 -12.04 14.98
CA ARG A 73 -17.79 -13.06 15.40
C ARG A 73 -17.19 -14.12 16.31
N VAL A 74 -15.92 -14.49 16.08
CA VAL A 74 -15.16 -15.42 16.92
C VAL A 74 -14.72 -14.74 18.22
N GLY A 75 -14.56 -13.41 18.23
CA GLY A 75 -14.08 -12.63 19.38
C GLY A 75 -12.58 -12.80 19.66
N ARG A 76 -11.80 -13.27 18.69
CA ARG A 76 -10.36 -13.50 18.80
C ARG A 76 -9.63 -13.02 17.52
N ARG A 77 -8.44 -12.43 17.71
CA ARG A 77 -7.58 -11.92 16.62
C ARG A 77 -6.35 -12.81 16.37
N MET A 78 -5.73 -13.26 17.47
CA MET A 78 -4.44 -13.96 17.40
C MET A 78 -4.46 -15.28 16.59
N PRO A 79 -5.50 -16.14 16.65
CA PRO A 79 -5.52 -17.36 15.83
C PRO A 79 -5.45 -17.08 14.34
N PHE A 80 -6.08 -16.00 13.88
CA PHE A 80 -6.05 -15.57 12.47
C PHE A 80 -4.68 -15.05 12.06
N LEU A 81 -4.01 -14.31 12.95
CA LEU A 81 -2.63 -13.86 12.73
C LEU A 81 -1.67 -15.03 12.58
N VAL A 82 -1.75 -16.04 13.46
CA VAL A 82 -0.89 -17.24 13.40
C VAL A 82 -1.09 -17.99 12.11
N LEU A 83 -2.35 -18.38 11.84
CA LEU A 83 -2.67 -19.20 10.66
C LEU A 83 -2.34 -18.43 9.37
N GLY A 84 -2.72 -17.16 9.30
CA GLY A 84 -2.42 -16.30 8.16
C GLY A 84 -0.92 -16.13 7.93
N ALA A 85 -0.12 -15.92 8.98
CA ALA A 85 1.33 -15.77 8.85
C ALA A 85 2.02 -17.05 8.37
N VAL A 86 1.60 -18.22 8.87
CA VAL A 86 2.15 -19.51 8.43
C VAL A 86 1.79 -19.80 6.97
N LEU A 87 0.52 -19.60 6.59
CA LEU A 87 0.09 -19.79 5.20
C LEU A 87 0.75 -18.78 4.26
N THR A 88 0.96 -17.54 4.70
CA THR A 88 1.71 -16.51 3.95
C THR A 88 3.14 -16.97 3.67
N ALA A 89 3.84 -17.51 4.68
CA ALA A 89 5.19 -18.03 4.49
C ALA A 89 5.21 -19.21 3.49
N GLY A 90 4.25 -20.13 3.59
CA GLY A 90 4.11 -21.23 2.65
C GLY A 90 3.85 -20.79 1.20
N ALA A 91 2.97 -19.81 1.02
CA ALA A 91 2.67 -19.24 -0.28
C ALA A 91 3.89 -18.52 -0.89
N LEU A 92 4.66 -17.77 -0.09
CA LEU A 92 5.91 -17.13 -0.53
C LEU A 92 6.95 -18.12 -1.00
N LEU A 93 7.11 -19.24 -0.27
CA LEU A 93 8.01 -20.32 -0.69
C LEU A 93 7.57 -20.94 -2.01
N TRP A 94 6.26 -21.16 -2.18
CA TRP A 94 5.75 -21.65 -3.45
C TRP A 94 5.97 -20.67 -4.59
N MET A 95 5.76 -19.38 -4.39
CA MET A 95 6.05 -18.35 -5.40
C MET A 95 7.54 -18.32 -5.80
N ALA A 96 8.45 -18.50 -4.82
CA ALA A 96 9.88 -18.52 -5.07
C ALA A 96 10.30 -19.64 -6.04
N TYR A 97 9.63 -20.80 -5.97
CA TYR A 97 9.98 -22.00 -6.73
C TYR A 97 8.90 -22.40 -7.74
N ALA A 98 7.96 -21.52 -8.06
CA ALA A 98 6.93 -21.79 -9.07
C ALA A 98 7.59 -22.05 -10.44
N GLY A 99 7.32 -23.22 -11.03
CA GLY A 99 7.88 -23.61 -12.32
C GLY A 99 7.06 -23.17 -13.54
N SER A 100 5.86 -22.59 -13.31
CA SER A 100 5.00 -22.08 -14.37
C SER A 100 4.22 -20.85 -13.92
N TYR A 101 3.73 -20.09 -14.91
CA TYR A 101 2.91 -18.91 -14.65
C TYR A 101 1.66 -19.25 -13.80
N TRP A 102 0.96 -20.35 -14.10
CA TRP A 102 -0.24 -20.72 -13.36
C TRP A 102 0.03 -21.15 -11.91
N GLN A 103 1.18 -21.80 -11.65
CA GLN A 103 1.62 -22.06 -10.28
C GLN A 103 1.89 -20.75 -9.54
N LEU A 104 2.51 -19.78 -10.20
CA LEU A 104 2.72 -18.44 -9.63
C LEU A 104 1.41 -17.74 -9.31
N VAL A 105 0.40 -17.83 -10.22
CA VAL A 105 -0.94 -17.27 -10.00
C VAL A 105 -1.59 -17.88 -8.77
N VAL A 106 -1.64 -19.20 -8.68
CA VAL A 106 -2.28 -19.90 -7.54
C VAL A 106 -1.56 -19.56 -6.24
N ALA A 107 -0.23 -19.59 -6.22
CA ALA A 107 0.56 -19.26 -5.04
C ALA A 107 0.34 -17.79 -4.61
N TYR A 108 0.24 -16.85 -5.55
CA TYR A 108 -0.05 -15.45 -5.27
C TYR A 108 -1.47 -15.24 -4.72
N LEU A 109 -2.47 -15.93 -5.26
CA LEU A 109 -3.84 -15.88 -4.71
C LEU A 109 -3.91 -16.45 -3.29
N LEU A 110 -3.17 -17.52 -3.01
CA LEU A 110 -3.04 -18.07 -1.65
C LEU A 110 -2.33 -17.08 -0.72
N LEU A 111 -1.28 -16.39 -1.20
CA LEU A 111 -0.62 -15.33 -0.46
C LEU A 111 -1.63 -14.23 -0.07
N GLN A 112 -2.46 -13.81 -1.01
CA GLN A 112 -3.43 -12.75 -0.80
C GLN A 112 -4.46 -13.15 0.28
N ILE A 113 -5.05 -14.34 0.17
CA ILE A 113 -6.01 -14.86 1.14
C ILE A 113 -5.37 -14.99 2.54
N ALA A 114 -4.16 -15.54 2.60
CA ALA A 114 -3.43 -15.73 3.86
C ALA A 114 -3.06 -14.41 4.53
N ASP A 115 -2.62 -13.43 3.75
CA ASP A 115 -2.28 -12.11 4.28
C ASP A 115 -3.51 -11.34 4.78
N ASP A 116 -4.62 -11.40 4.03
CA ASP A 116 -5.88 -10.78 4.45
C ASP A 116 -6.43 -11.43 5.73
N MET A 117 -6.26 -12.75 5.87
CA MET A 117 -6.60 -13.49 7.10
C MET A 117 -5.78 -13.00 8.30
N ALA A 118 -4.49 -12.72 8.11
CA ALA A 118 -3.64 -12.21 9.17
C ALA A 118 -3.91 -10.73 9.47
N THR A 119 -3.87 -9.89 8.43
CA THR A 119 -3.87 -8.42 8.57
C THR A 119 -5.25 -7.83 8.85
N GLY A 120 -6.32 -8.43 8.33
CA GLY A 120 -7.69 -7.99 8.58
C GLY A 120 -8.01 -7.91 10.08
N PRO A 121 -7.99 -9.04 10.80
CA PRO A 121 -8.17 -9.06 12.27
C PRO A 121 -7.09 -8.29 13.03
N TYR A 122 -5.83 -8.36 12.60
CA TYR A 122 -4.71 -7.67 13.23
C TYR A 122 -4.87 -6.15 13.24
N SER A 123 -5.48 -5.58 12.21
CA SER A 123 -5.74 -4.14 12.13
C SER A 123 -6.63 -3.62 13.26
N ALA A 124 -7.47 -4.47 13.83
CA ALA A 124 -8.34 -4.13 14.95
C ALA A 124 -7.64 -4.15 16.33
N LEU A 125 -6.44 -4.70 16.45
CA LEU A 125 -5.73 -4.78 17.74
C LEU A 125 -5.41 -3.38 18.31
N ILE A 126 -5.11 -2.39 17.47
CA ILE A 126 -4.86 -1.03 17.93
C ILE A 126 -6.09 -0.46 18.64
N PRO A 127 -7.28 -0.36 18.02
CA PRO A 127 -8.45 0.15 18.70
C PRO A 127 -8.94 -0.74 19.84
N ASP A 128 -8.69 -2.07 19.79
CA ASP A 128 -9.10 -3.02 20.83
C ASP A 128 -8.25 -2.92 22.09
N LEU A 129 -6.94 -2.65 21.96
CA LEU A 129 -5.96 -2.71 23.06
C LEU A 129 -5.51 -1.33 23.56
N THR A 130 -5.78 -0.24 22.82
CA THR A 130 -5.33 1.11 23.19
C THR A 130 -6.48 2.01 23.61
N ALA A 131 -6.28 2.78 24.67
CA ALA A 131 -7.21 3.82 25.06
C ALA A 131 -7.32 4.90 23.97
N ARG A 132 -8.48 5.54 23.84
CA ARG A 132 -8.75 6.56 22.79
C ARG A 132 -7.68 7.65 22.73
N ARG A 133 -7.15 8.06 23.90
CA ARG A 133 -6.08 9.08 24.02
C ARG A 133 -4.70 8.60 23.51
N GLU A 134 -4.48 7.29 23.40
CA GLU A 134 -3.20 6.68 23.02
C GLU A 134 -3.19 6.19 21.57
N ARG A 135 -4.33 6.20 20.90
CA ARG A 135 -4.47 5.75 19.50
C ARG A 135 -3.59 6.54 18.55
N GLY A 136 -3.37 7.83 18.81
CA GLY A 136 -2.47 8.67 18.01
C GLY A 136 -1.02 8.18 18.08
N VAL A 137 -0.52 7.84 19.28
CA VAL A 137 0.82 7.29 19.46
C VAL A 137 0.93 5.90 18.80
N ALA A 138 -0.07 5.04 19.01
CA ALA A 138 -0.10 3.72 18.40
C ALA A 138 -0.10 3.79 16.87
N SER A 139 -0.90 4.67 16.28
CA SER A 139 -0.94 4.91 14.83
C SER A 139 0.37 5.51 14.30
N GLY A 140 1.03 6.35 15.10
CA GLY A 140 2.36 6.90 14.76
C GLY A 140 3.42 5.80 14.67
N TRP A 141 3.47 4.89 15.63
CA TRP A 141 4.36 3.71 15.57
C TRP A 141 4.06 2.80 14.39
N LEU A 142 2.76 2.54 14.12
CA LEU A 142 2.32 1.77 12.96
C LEU A 142 2.82 2.42 11.67
N GLY A 143 2.57 3.70 11.46
CA GLY A 143 3.02 4.42 10.28
C GLY A 143 4.54 4.42 10.11
N THR A 144 5.28 4.64 11.20
CA THR A 144 6.75 4.60 11.22
C THR A 144 7.27 3.22 10.79
N LEU A 145 6.69 2.15 11.32
CA LEU A 145 7.11 0.79 10.98
C LEU A 145 6.69 0.39 9.56
N GLN A 146 5.54 0.82 9.07
CA GLN A 146 5.15 0.61 7.68
C GLN A 146 6.14 1.28 6.71
N VAL A 147 6.49 2.52 6.96
CA VAL A 147 7.47 3.24 6.12
C VAL A 147 8.86 2.63 6.28
N GLY A 148 9.26 2.29 7.50
CA GLY A 148 10.52 1.58 7.76
C GLY A 148 10.62 0.25 6.99
N GLY A 149 9.52 -0.50 6.92
CA GLY A 149 9.41 -1.71 6.10
C GLY A 149 9.64 -1.44 4.61
N GLN A 150 9.01 -0.40 4.06
CA GLN A 150 9.18 -0.02 2.65
C GLN A 150 10.61 0.43 2.34
N VAL A 151 11.21 1.26 3.19
CA VAL A 151 12.60 1.72 3.05
C VAL A 151 13.58 0.54 3.06
N THR A 152 13.41 -0.36 4.02
CA THR A 152 14.25 -1.56 4.13
C THR A 152 14.05 -2.49 2.93
N ALA A 153 12.81 -2.65 2.46
CA ALA A 153 12.48 -3.43 1.29
C ALA A 153 13.13 -2.86 0.01
N GLY A 154 13.09 -1.55 -0.17
CA GLY A 154 13.75 -0.88 -1.31
C GLY A 154 15.27 -1.12 -1.30
N ALA A 155 15.91 -1.02 -0.12
CA ALA A 155 17.32 -1.32 0.03
C ALA A 155 17.63 -2.81 -0.28
N VAL A 156 16.82 -3.74 0.22
CA VAL A 156 16.99 -5.17 -0.08
C VAL A 156 16.79 -5.47 -1.56
N GLY A 157 15.73 -4.92 -2.18
CA GLY A 157 15.46 -5.10 -3.61
C GLY A 157 16.57 -4.55 -4.51
N PHE A 158 17.24 -3.49 -4.07
CA PHE A 158 18.38 -2.89 -4.76
C PHE A 158 19.67 -3.71 -4.58
N LEU A 159 19.98 -4.15 -3.35
CA LEU A 159 21.24 -4.78 -2.99
C LEU A 159 21.28 -6.30 -3.20
N LEU A 160 20.14 -6.98 -3.04
CA LEU A 160 20.06 -8.44 -3.10
C LEU A 160 19.55 -8.90 -4.47
N ALA A 161 20.46 -9.26 -5.36
CA ALA A 161 20.13 -9.66 -6.74
C ALA A 161 19.38 -11.01 -6.86
N ASN A 162 19.48 -11.88 -5.87
CA ASN A 162 18.84 -13.20 -5.91
C ASN A 162 17.39 -13.14 -5.44
N LEU A 163 16.46 -13.41 -6.35
CA LEU A 163 15.02 -13.34 -6.09
C LEU A 163 14.55 -14.38 -5.04
N GLN A 164 15.06 -15.59 -5.08
CA GLN A 164 14.70 -16.65 -4.14
C GLN A 164 15.06 -16.26 -2.69
N TRP A 165 16.25 -15.68 -2.50
CA TRP A 165 16.64 -15.16 -1.19
C TRP A 165 15.75 -14.01 -0.70
N GLN A 166 15.25 -13.16 -1.60
CA GLN A 166 14.28 -12.13 -1.23
C GLN A 166 12.96 -12.76 -0.72
N PHE A 167 12.42 -13.78 -1.41
CA PHE A 167 11.23 -14.50 -0.95
C PHE A 167 11.43 -15.17 0.42
N LEU A 168 12.59 -15.83 0.63
CA LEU A 168 12.93 -16.47 1.91
C LEU A 168 13.02 -15.45 3.04
N LEU A 169 13.65 -14.31 2.78
CA LEU A 169 13.77 -13.21 3.75
C LEU A 169 12.40 -12.65 4.14
N ILE A 170 11.50 -12.45 3.17
CA ILE A 170 10.13 -12.00 3.45
C ILE A 170 9.40 -13.03 4.31
N ALA A 171 9.49 -14.32 3.97
CA ALA A 171 8.83 -15.38 4.73
C ALA A 171 9.34 -15.43 6.18
N LEU A 172 10.65 -15.37 6.37
CA LEU A 172 11.26 -15.37 7.70
C LEU A 172 10.83 -14.15 8.51
N LEU A 173 10.92 -12.95 7.92
CA LEU A 173 10.55 -11.70 8.58
C LEU A 173 9.08 -11.68 9.00
N ASN A 174 8.20 -12.21 8.13
CA ASN A 174 6.78 -12.32 8.41
C ASN A 174 6.48 -13.25 9.61
N LEU A 175 7.15 -14.41 9.68
CA LEU A 175 7.02 -15.36 10.79
C LEU A 175 7.60 -14.80 12.10
N VAL A 176 8.76 -14.15 12.03
CA VAL A 176 9.40 -13.52 13.22
C VAL A 176 8.52 -12.41 13.78
N ALA A 177 7.99 -11.53 12.92
CA ALA A 177 7.11 -10.46 13.36
C ALA A 177 5.80 -10.99 13.97
N ALA A 178 5.18 -12.01 13.37
CA ALA A 178 4.01 -12.67 13.95
C ALA A 178 4.34 -13.31 15.31
N GLY A 179 5.47 -14.01 15.41
CA GLY A 179 5.95 -14.59 16.67
C GLY A 179 6.19 -13.55 17.76
N MET A 180 6.74 -12.39 17.42
CA MET A 180 6.91 -11.26 18.36
C MET A 180 5.56 -10.76 18.89
N VAL A 181 4.60 -10.52 18.00
CA VAL A 181 3.25 -10.08 18.41
C VAL A 181 2.60 -11.11 19.33
N LEU A 182 2.63 -12.39 18.93
CA LEU A 182 2.02 -13.48 19.72
C LEU A 182 2.63 -13.69 21.09
N SER A 183 3.93 -13.51 21.23
CA SER A 183 4.64 -13.76 22.50
C SER A 183 4.49 -12.61 23.49
N LEU A 184 4.36 -11.38 23.03
CA LEU A 184 4.43 -10.17 23.85
C LEU A 184 3.11 -9.41 23.96
N ILE A 185 2.19 -9.58 23.01
CA ILE A 185 0.88 -8.92 23.02
C ILE A 185 -0.17 -9.92 23.48
N ARG A 186 -0.84 -9.61 24.59
CA ARG A 186 -1.93 -10.42 25.11
C ARG A 186 -3.27 -9.89 24.63
N GLU A 187 -4.06 -10.74 24.03
CA GLU A 187 -5.43 -10.45 23.66
C GLU A 187 -6.31 -10.33 24.89
N VAL A 188 -7.16 -9.33 24.97
CA VAL A 188 -8.12 -9.18 26.07
C VAL A 188 -9.28 -10.15 25.83
N PRO A 189 -9.52 -11.14 26.71
CA PRO A 189 -10.69 -12.00 26.60
C PRO A 189 -11.97 -11.20 26.83
N GLY A 190 -12.93 -11.34 25.91
CA GLY A 190 -14.27 -10.78 26.15
C GLY A 190 -14.74 -9.70 25.17
N LEU A 191 -14.14 -9.59 24.00
CA LEU A 191 -14.77 -8.88 22.87
C LEU A 191 -16.14 -9.53 22.64
N LYS A 192 -17.21 -8.81 22.99
CA LYS A 192 -18.56 -9.32 22.76
C LYS A 192 -18.77 -9.50 21.28
N PRO A 193 -19.12 -10.70 20.79
CA PRO A 193 -19.38 -10.95 19.39
C PRO A 193 -20.44 -9.95 18.89
N GLN A 194 -20.13 -9.20 17.84
CA GLN A 194 -21.14 -8.35 17.21
C GLN A 194 -22.12 -9.21 16.45
N ARG A 195 -23.43 -9.11 16.79
CA ARG A 195 -24.51 -9.86 16.13
C ARG A 195 -25.14 -9.09 14.96
N ARG A 196 -24.42 -8.18 14.30
CA ARG A 196 -24.94 -7.49 13.12
C ARG A 196 -24.87 -8.39 11.89
N GLU A 197 -25.86 -8.26 11.01
CA GLU A 197 -25.82 -8.90 9.71
C GLU A 197 -24.70 -8.28 8.86
N LEU A 198 -24.00 -9.14 8.08
CA LEU A 198 -22.85 -8.71 7.26
C LEU A 198 -23.23 -7.55 6.34
N TRP A 199 -24.36 -7.64 5.66
CA TRP A 199 -24.81 -6.64 4.69
C TRP A 199 -25.13 -5.29 5.32
N GLU A 200 -25.75 -5.26 6.49
CA GLU A 200 -25.99 -4.02 7.22
C GLU A 200 -24.69 -3.35 7.65
N SER A 201 -23.71 -4.13 8.09
CA SER A 201 -22.38 -3.64 8.48
C SER A 201 -21.63 -3.06 7.28
N LEU A 202 -21.69 -3.71 6.11
CA LEU A 202 -21.02 -3.25 4.89
C LEU A 202 -21.66 -2.00 4.28
N LEU A 203 -22.96 -1.81 4.44
CA LEU A 203 -23.69 -0.67 3.85
C LEU A 203 -23.75 0.54 4.77
N ALA A 204 -23.58 0.37 6.08
CA ALA A 204 -23.73 1.45 7.07
C ALA A 204 -22.85 2.68 6.80
N PRO A 205 -21.53 2.57 6.50
CA PRO A 205 -20.66 3.72 6.28
C PRO A 205 -21.07 4.55 5.06
N TRP A 206 -21.62 3.91 4.03
CA TRP A 206 -22.05 4.57 2.78
C TRP A 206 -23.25 5.52 2.95
N ARG A 207 -23.95 5.44 4.08
CA ARG A 207 -25.02 6.38 4.43
C ARG A 207 -24.47 7.77 4.79
N SER A 208 -23.24 7.85 5.26
CA SER A 208 -22.55 9.12 5.54
C SER A 208 -22.06 9.77 4.25
N ALA A 209 -22.45 11.01 4.00
CA ALA A 209 -21.98 11.78 2.83
C ALA A 209 -20.46 12.05 2.93
N ASP A 210 -19.97 12.40 4.12
CA ASP A 210 -18.55 12.68 4.35
C ASP A 210 -17.68 11.43 4.16
N PHE A 211 -18.15 10.25 4.59
CA PHE A 211 -17.46 8.99 4.33
C PHE A 211 -17.34 8.71 2.82
N ARG A 212 -18.41 8.90 2.05
CA ARG A 212 -18.39 8.72 0.59
C ARG A 212 -17.36 9.64 -0.08
N TRP A 213 -17.28 10.90 0.35
CA TRP A 213 -16.30 11.84 -0.20
C TRP A 213 -14.87 11.51 0.20
N VAL A 214 -14.61 11.14 1.45
CA VAL A 214 -13.28 10.69 1.91
C VAL A 214 -12.86 9.43 1.14
N TRP A 215 -13.77 8.49 0.93
CA TRP A 215 -13.49 7.29 0.16
C TRP A 215 -13.16 7.61 -1.30
N LEU A 216 -13.96 8.45 -1.96
CA LEU A 216 -13.79 8.81 -3.37
C LEU A 216 -12.50 9.62 -3.61
N THR A 217 -12.21 10.59 -2.75
CA THR A 217 -10.98 11.40 -2.88
C THR A 217 -9.74 10.54 -2.74
N ARG A 218 -9.72 9.65 -1.76
CA ARG A 218 -8.65 8.69 -1.59
C ARG A 218 -8.53 7.73 -2.78
N PHE A 219 -9.66 7.19 -3.25
CA PHE A 219 -9.70 6.33 -4.42
C PHE A 219 -9.00 6.97 -5.62
N LEU A 220 -9.29 8.24 -5.93
CA LEU A 220 -8.66 8.94 -7.06
C LEU A 220 -7.16 9.15 -6.87
N VAL A 221 -6.73 9.55 -5.69
CA VAL A 221 -5.29 9.74 -5.39
C VAL A 221 -4.55 8.40 -5.45
N MET A 222 -5.13 7.33 -4.90
CA MET A 222 -4.54 5.99 -4.96
C MET A 222 -4.52 5.44 -6.38
N LEU A 223 -5.56 5.72 -7.19
CA LEU A 223 -5.57 5.32 -8.61
C LEU A 223 -4.40 5.96 -9.36
N ALA A 224 -4.20 7.26 -9.19
CA ALA A 224 -3.06 7.96 -9.77
C ALA A 224 -1.72 7.35 -9.33
N GLN A 225 -1.57 7.12 -8.02
CA GLN A 225 -0.38 6.50 -7.45
C GLN A 225 -0.10 5.12 -8.05
N TYR A 226 -1.10 4.25 -8.13
CA TYR A 226 -0.91 2.90 -8.67
C TYR A 226 -0.71 2.88 -10.18
N MET A 227 -1.30 3.81 -10.93
CA MET A 227 -1.02 3.97 -12.37
C MET A 227 0.47 4.27 -12.60
N VAL A 228 1.05 5.19 -11.83
CA VAL A 228 2.48 5.50 -11.90
C VAL A 228 3.31 4.30 -11.45
N GLN A 229 3.01 3.74 -10.29
CA GLN A 229 3.81 2.67 -9.69
C GLN A 229 3.83 1.39 -10.52
N THR A 230 2.69 0.97 -11.06
CA THR A 230 2.57 -0.30 -11.82
C THR A 230 3.43 -0.30 -13.07
N TYR A 231 3.50 0.83 -13.76
CA TYR A 231 4.17 0.92 -15.05
C TYR A 231 5.52 1.64 -15.00
N LEU A 232 5.95 2.08 -13.82
CA LEU A 232 7.22 2.82 -13.65
C LEU A 232 8.44 2.01 -14.11
N GLN A 233 8.48 0.72 -13.80
CA GLN A 233 9.60 -0.15 -14.23
C GLN A 233 9.67 -0.26 -15.76
N TYR A 234 8.53 -0.38 -16.43
CA TYR A 234 8.48 -0.43 -17.89
C TYR A 234 8.79 0.93 -18.52
N TYR A 235 8.30 2.02 -17.91
CA TYR A 235 8.68 3.38 -18.32
C TYR A 235 10.21 3.60 -18.22
N LEU A 236 10.84 3.12 -17.16
CA LEU A 236 12.29 3.18 -17.02
C LEU A 236 13.02 2.40 -18.12
N ALA A 237 12.54 1.20 -18.45
CA ALA A 237 13.14 0.35 -19.48
C ALA A 237 12.94 0.91 -20.90
N ASP A 238 11.74 1.42 -21.22
CA ASP A 238 11.35 1.76 -22.59
C ASP A 238 11.65 3.21 -22.97
N VAL A 239 11.68 4.12 -22.00
CA VAL A 239 11.80 5.57 -22.25
C VAL A 239 13.08 6.17 -21.71
N VAL A 240 13.47 5.78 -20.49
CA VAL A 240 14.69 6.31 -19.84
C VAL A 240 15.93 5.57 -20.31
N GLU A 241 15.84 4.24 -20.48
CA GLU A 241 16.85 3.32 -21.02
C GLU A 241 18.19 3.27 -20.27
N THR A 242 18.66 4.39 -19.73
CA THR A 242 19.96 4.49 -19.02
C THR A 242 19.76 5.01 -17.60
N PHE A 243 20.32 4.31 -16.62
CA PHE A 243 20.15 4.62 -15.19
C PHE A 243 21.39 5.28 -14.60
N GLN A 244 21.80 6.37 -15.26
CA GLN A 244 22.94 7.20 -14.85
C GLN A 244 22.46 8.44 -14.11
N ALA A 245 23.14 8.76 -13.01
CA ALA A 245 22.93 10.00 -12.29
C ALA A 245 24.25 10.52 -11.75
N PHE A 246 24.44 11.83 -11.83
CA PHE A 246 25.62 12.53 -11.31
C PHE A 246 26.95 11.97 -11.84
N GLY A 247 26.96 11.52 -13.10
CA GLY A 247 28.15 10.98 -13.77
C GLY A 247 28.47 9.53 -13.41
N GLN A 248 27.60 8.82 -12.70
CA GLN A 248 27.79 7.42 -12.33
C GLN A 248 26.59 6.56 -12.78
N THR A 249 26.84 5.33 -13.18
CA THR A 249 25.80 4.33 -13.43
C THR A 249 25.36 3.76 -12.09
N LEU A 250 24.11 4.07 -11.68
CA LEU A 250 23.57 3.63 -10.39
C LEU A 250 22.89 2.27 -10.46
N ALA A 251 22.34 1.91 -11.62
CA ALA A 251 21.70 0.62 -11.85
C ALA A 251 21.97 0.16 -13.29
N THR A 252 22.02 -1.15 -13.50
CA THR A 252 22.13 -1.77 -14.82
C THR A 252 20.78 -2.31 -15.32
N GLU A 253 19.91 -2.66 -14.39
CA GLU A 253 18.60 -3.26 -14.67
C GLU A 253 17.46 -2.34 -14.21
N ALA A 254 16.36 -2.36 -14.96
CA ALA A 254 15.18 -1.53 -14.65
C ALA A 254 14.57 -1.84 -13.27
N PHE A 255 14.62 -3.11 -12.84
CA PHE A 255 14.09 -3.48 -11.51
C PHE A 255 14.95 -2.89 -10.36
N GLN A 256 16.27 -2.78 -10.54
CA GLN A 256 17.15 -2.11 -9.56
C GLN A 256 16.88 -0.61 -9.55
N ALA A 257 16.73 -0.01 -10.73
CA ALA A 257 16.43 1.41 -10.87
C ALA A 257 15.10 1.79 -10.22
N VAL A 258 14.04 1.00 -10.42
CA VAL A 258 12.74 1.25 -9.79
C VAL A 258 12.77 1.02 -8.28
N ALA A 259 13.53 0.05 -7.80
CA ALA A 259 13.70 -0.18 -6.36
C ALA A 259 14.37 1.02 -5.68
N LEU A 260 15.38 1.62 -6.31
CA LEU A 260 16.02 2.84 -5.81
C LEU A 260 15.04 4.02 -5.77
N LEU A 261 14.24 4.24 -6.82
CA LEU A 261 13.22 5.28 -6.82
C LEU A 261 12.17 5.04 -5.71
N GLY A 262 11.71 3.81 -5.53
CA GLY A 262 10.80 3.41 -4.46
C GLY A 262 11.39 3.65 -3.07
N LEU A 263 12.67 3.36 -2.86
CA LEU A 263 13.42 3.69 -1.64
C LEU A 263 13.38 5.19 -1.35
N LEU A 264 13.68 6.02 -2.35
CA LEU A 264 13.68 7.48 -2.19
C LEU A 264 12.29 8.04 -1.91
N ILE A 265 11.25 7.52 -2.57
CA ILE A 265 9.86 7.85 -2.28
C ILE A 265 9.54 7.52 -0.82
N SER A 266 9.91 6.34 -0.35
CA SER A 266 9.66 5.91 1.03
C SER A 266 10.43 6.75 2.06
N LEU A 267 11.68 7.12 1.77
CA LEU A 267 12.45 8.03 2.62
C LEU A 267 11.80 9.42 2.69
N GLY A 268 11.39 9.98 1.56
CA GLY A 268 10.66 11.23 1.51
C GLY A 268 9.37 11.18 2.34
N ALA A 269 8.60 10.10 2.21
CA ALA A 269 7.38 9.88 2.98
C ALA A 269 7.65 9.78 4.49
N ALA A 270 8.72 9.08 4.89
CA ALA A 270 9.12 8.96 6.29
C ALA A 270 9.44 10.33 6.91
N VAL A 271 10.18 11.17 6.18
CA VAL A 271 10.59 12.49 6.66
C VAL A 271 9.41 13.44 6.79
N SER A 272 8.46 13.39 5.87
CA SER A 272 7.34 14.34 5.80
C SER A 272 6.14 13.98 6.65
N ALA A 273 5.90 12.71 6.95
CA ALA A 273 4.66 12.24 7.57
C ALA A 273 4.40 12.89 8.94
N VAL A 274 5.38 12.91 9.83
CA VAL A 274 5.22 13.48 11.18
C VAL A 274 5.09 15.01 11.15
N PRO A 275 5.95 15.77 10.44
CA PRO A 275 5.77 17.21 10.30
C PRO A 275 4.42 17.59 9.69
N ALA A 276 4.01 16.93 8.62
CA ALA A 276 2.73 17.19 7.96
C ALA A 276 1.53 16.89 8.88
N GLY A 277 1.58 15.78 9.63
CA GLY A 277 0.56 15.46 10.63
C GLY A 277 0.42 16.58 11.68
N ARG A 278 1.52 17.03 12.26
CA ARG A 278 1.52 18.14 13.24
C ARG A 278 1.01 19.44 12.63
N LEU A 279 1.45 19.76 11.42
CA LEU A 279 1.02 20.97 10.73
C LEU A 279 -0.49 20.93 10.43
N SER A 280 -1.03 19.76 10.09
CA SER A 280 -2.45 19.56 9.85
C SER A 280 -3.31 19.67 11.12
N ASP A 281 -2.74 19.34 12.28
CA ASP A 281 -3.42 19.55 13.57
C ASP A 281 -3.56 21.04 13.91
N GLN A 282 -2.62 21.87 13.47
CA GLN A 282 -2.60 23.32 13.73
C GLN A 282 -3.41 24.12 12.69
N HIS A 283 -3.30 23.79 11.41
CA HIS A 283 -3.86 24.58 10.30
C HIS A 283 -5.09 23.94 9.64
N GLY A 284 -5.49 22.75 10.11
CA GLY A 284 -6.55 21.94 9.51
C GLY A 284 -6.02 20.92 8.49
N ARG A 285 -6.86 19.94 8.17
CA ARG A 285 -6.52 18.82 7.28
C ARG A 285 -6.43 19.23 5.81
N LYS A 286 -7.41 20.02 5.37
CA LYS A 286 -7.59 20.37 3.94
C LYS A 286 -6.43 21.11 3.31
N PRO A 287 -5.82 22.15 3.93
CA PRO A 287 -4.70 22.86 3.31
C PRO A 287 -3.53 21.97 2.97
N ILE A 288 -3.20 21.01 3.86
CA ILE A 288 -2.09 20.07 3.62
C ILE A 288 -2.42 19.13 2.46
N ILE A 289 -3.65 18.62 2.40
CA ILE A 289 -4.09 17.77 1.29
C ILE A 289 -4.07 18.54 -0.04
N TYR A 290 -4.46 19.82 -0.07
CA TYR A 290 -4.41 20.63 -1.28
C TYR A 290 -2.96 20.83 -1.77
N VAL A 291 -2.05 21.19 -0.88
CA VAL A 291 -0.62 21.35 -1.25
C VAL A 291 -0.03 20.04 -1.74
N ALA A 292 -0.26 18.94 -1.02
CA ALA A 292 0.26 17.63 -1.40
C ALA A 292 -0.32 17.15 -2.74
N GLY A 293 -1.65 17.22 -2.91
CA GLY A 293 -2.30 16.71 -4.12
C GLY A 293 -2.00 17.52 -5.37
N VAL A 294 -1.99 18.86 -5.27
CA VAL A 294 -1.57 19.72 -6.39
C VAL A 294 -0.08 19.51 -6.72
N GLY A 295 0.77 19.39 -5.71
CA GLY A 295 2.19 19.10 -5.90
C GLY A 295 2.41 17.77 -6.63
N LEU A 296 1.72 16.69 -6.23
CA LEU A 296 1.78 15.40 -6.92
C LEU A 296 1.33 15.48 -8.39
N ALA A 297 0.27 16.24 -8.66
CA ALA A 297 -0.19 16.45 -10.04
C ALA A 297 0.85 17.21 -10.88
N VAL A 298 1.45 18.26 -10.33
CA VAL A 298 2.47 19.07 -11.02
C VAL A 298 3.72 18.24 -11.33
N LEU A 299 4.10 17.30 -10.46
CA LEU A 299 5.26 16.43 -10.70
C LEU A 299 5.11 15.52 -11.92
N MET A 300 3.88 15.26 -12.39
CA MET A 300 3.68 14.46 -13.61
C MET A 300 4.26 15.15 -14.85
N LEU A 301 4.32 16.47 -14.89
CA LEU A 301 4.87 17.21 -16.02
C LEU A 301 6.39 17.01 -16.22
N PRO A 302 7.26 17.24 -15.21
CA PRO A 302 8.69 17.01 -15.39
C PRO A 302 9.05 15.53 -15.61
N ILE A 303 8.27 14.58 -15.12
CA ILE A 303 8.45 13.16 -15.46
C ILE A 303 8.32 12.94 -16.96
N LEU A 304 7.36 13.61 -17.61
CA LEU A 304 7.12 13.50 -19.06
C LEU A 304 8.11 14.31 -19.90
N LEU A 305 8.45 15.51 -19.45
CA LEU A 305 9.25 16.46 -20.23
C LEU A 305 10.75 16.21 -20.14
N LEU A 306 11.20 15.58 -19.05
CA LEU A 306 12.61 15.33 -18.74
C LEU A 306 12.82 13.87 -18.36
N PRO A 307 12.73 12.91 -19.32
CA PRO A 307 12.86 11.48 -19.06
C PRO A 307 14.32 11.07 -18.81
N ARG A 308 14.90 11.61 -17.76
CA ARG A 308 16.28 11.36 -17.35
C ARG A 308 16.30 10.80 -15.93
N TYR A 309 17.14 9.80 -15.69
CA TYR A 309 17.16 9.11 -14.41
C TYR A 309 17.62 10.00 -13.24
N ASP A 310 18.58 10.91 -13.47
CA ASP A 310 18.99 11.90 -12.47
C ASP A 310 17.85 12.85 -12.04
N VAL A 311 17.02 13.27 -12.99
CA VAL A 311 15.80 14.04 -12.70
C VAL A 311 14.79 13.19 -11.92
N LEU A 312 14.57 11.95 -12.33
CA LEU A 312 13.63 11.04 -11.66
C LEU A 312 14.03 10.74 -10.20
N ILE A 313 15.32 10.68 -9.89
CA ILE A 313 15.81 10.54 -8.51
C ILE A 313 15.35 11.72 -7.64
N VAL A 314 15.51 12.96 -8.12
CA VAL A 314 15.05 14.15 -7.39
C VAL A 314 13.53 14.18 -7.29
N LEU A 315 12.83 13.87 -8.39
CA LEU A 315 11.37 13.83 -8.41
C LEU A 315 10.80 12.73 -7.49
N ALA A 316 11.47 11.58 -7.38
CA ALA A 316 11.06 10.50 -6.49
C ALA A 316 11.11 10.95 -5.02
N LEU A 317 12.15 11.66 -4.61
CA LEU A 317 12.26 12.21 -3.26
C LEU A 317 11.16 13.24 -2.98
N VAL A 318 10.95 14.19 -3.90
CA VAL A 318 9.90 15.21 -3.77
C VAL A 318 8.50 14.58 -3.78
N PHE A 319 8.27 13.58 -4.66
CA PHE A 319 7.04 12.80 -4.68
C PHE A 319 6.79 12.13 -3.32
N GLY A 320 7.83 11.51 -2.74
CA GLY A 320 7.77 10.89 -1.43
C GLY A 320 7.39 11.88 -0.34
N LEU A 321 7.99 13.07 -0.31
CA LEU A 321 7.65 14.13 0.66
C LEU A 321 6.16 14.53 0.58
N LEU A 322 5.65 14.75 -0.62
CA LEU A 322 4.24 15.13 -0.84
C LEU A 322 3.28 13.98 -0.53
N TYR A 323 3.62 12.78 -0.97
CA TYR A 323 2.80 11.59 -0.77
C TYR A 323 2.73 11.18 0.71
N GLY A 324 3.85 11.25 1.43
CA GLY A 324 3.89 10.99 2.87
C GLY A 324 3.06 12.00 3.67
N ALA A 325 3.13 13.27 3.29
CA ALA A 325 2.28 14.32 3.87
C ALA A 325 0.79 14.04 3.62
N TYR A 326 0.44 13.66 2.38
CA TYR A 326 -0.93 13.26 2.03
C TYR A 326 -1.41 12.09 2.89
N LEU A 327 -0.65 10.99 2.94
CA LEU A 327 -1.03 9.79 3.68
C LEU A 327 -1.24 10.04 5.17
N ALA A 328 -0.34 10.80 5.80
CA ALA A 328 -0.44 11.11 7.23
C ALA A 328 -1.72 11.87 7.57
N VAL A 329 -2.09 12.83 6.72
CA VAL A 329 -3.30 13.64 6.93
C VAL A 329 -4.57 12.90 6.54
N ASP A 330 -4.53 12.05 5.52
CA ASP A 330 -5.66 11.26 5.06
C ASP A 330 -6.12 10.23 6.11
N TRP A 331 -5.19 9.58 6.81
CA TRP A 331 -5.51 8.72 7.95
C TRP A 331 -6.18 9.48 9.10
N ALA A 332 -5.71 10.70 9.39
CA ALA A 332 -6.34 11.55 10.38
C ALA A 332 -7.74 11.98 9.95
N LEU A 333 -7.90 12.34 8.68
CA LEU A 333 -9.16 12.75 8.10
C LEU A 333 -10.23 11.65 8.18
N VAL A 334 -9.90 10.40 7.82
CA VAL A 334 -10.86 9.30 7.93
C VAL A 334 -11.24 9.03 9.38
N SER A 335 -10.30 9.11 10.30
CA SER A 335 -10.57 8.93 11.73
C SER A 335 -11.57 9.95 12.27
N ASP A 336 -11.57 11.18 11.74
CA ASP A 336 -12.48 12.25 12.11
C ASP A 336 -13.90 12.03 11.53
N VAL A 337 -14.04 11.25 10.46
CA VAL A 337 -15.27 11.08 9.66
C VAL A 337 -16.00 9.75 9.95
N LEU A 338 -15.34 8.77 10.60
CA LEU A 338 -15.92 7.45 10.85
C LEU A 338 -17.27 7.56 11.63
N PRO A 339 -18.37 7.05 11.04
CA PRO A 339 -19.70 7.30 11.58
C PRO A 339 -20.03 6.51 12.85
N ASN A 340 -19.35 5.39 13.14
CA ASN A 340 -19.70 4.53 14.25
C ASN A 340 -18.49 4.08 15.10
N PRO A 341 -18.37 4.56 16.37
CA PRO A 341 -17.28 4.16 17.25
C PRO A 341 -17.23 2.65 17.58
N GLN A 342 -18.34 1.93 17.40
CA GLN A 342 -18.45 0.51 17.75
C GLN A 342 -18.17 -0.45 16.59
N ALA A 343 -18.06 0.05 15.36
CA ALA A 343 -17.87 -0.72 14.14
C ALA A 343 -16.57 -0.38 13.39
N HIS A 344 -15.55 0.12 14.11
CA HIS A 344 -14.31 0.62 13.51
C HIS A 344 -13.61 -0.40 12.60
N ALA A 345 -13.59 -1.68 12.95
CA ALA A 345 -12.91 -2.70 12.15
C ALA A 345 -13.57 -2.88 10.77
N THR A 346 -14.91 -2.93 10.74
CA THR A 346 -15.68 -3.05 9.50
C THR A 346 -15.57 -1.78 8.65
N ASP A 347 -15.74 -0.60 9.28
CA ASP A 347 -15.67 0.70 8.60
C ASP A 347 -14.28 0.96 8.00
N MET A 348 -13.22 0.63 8.73
CA MET A 348 -11.84 0.70 8.24
C MET A 348 -11.57 -0.32 7.13
N GLY A 349 -12.13 -1.53 7.23
CA GLY A 349 -12.06 -2.53 6.16
C GLY A 349 -12.67 -2.02 4.86
N ILE A 350 -13.85 -1.38 4.93
CA ILE A 350 -14.51 -0.77 3.77
C ILE A 350 -13.68 0.40 3.24
N TRP A 351 -13.13 1.23 4.12
CA TRP A 351 -12.25 2.32 3.70
C TRP A 351 -10.99 1.82 2.99
N GLN A 352 -10.41 0.69 3.42
CA GLN A 352 -9.26 0.07 2.74
C GLN A 352 -9.57 -0.34 1.29
N THR A 353 -10.83 -0.56 0.92
CA THR A 353 -11.21 -0.81 -0.47
C THR A 353 -10.88 0.35 -1.39
N SER A 354 -10.78 1.57 -0.85
CA SER A 354 -10.34 2.77 -1.60
C SER A 354 -8.86 2.74 -2.00
N ILE A 355 -8.06 1.83 -1.44
CA ILE A 355 -6.68 1.56 -1.87
C ILE A 355 -6.65 0.39 -2.86
N VAL A 356 -7.39 -0.66 -2.56
CA VAL A 356 -7.30 -1.93 -3.28
C VAL A 356 -7.99 -1.86 -4.64
N LEU A 357 -9.17 -1.25 -4.71
CA LEU A 357 -9.91 -1.11 -5.97
C LEU A 357 -9.14 -0.29 -7.03
N PRO A 358 -8.47 0.84 -6.70
CA PRO A 358 -7.58 1.53 -7.62
C PRO A 358 -6.45 0.67 -8.16
N GLN A 359 -5.90 -0.23 -7.34
CA GLN A 359 -4.83 -1.14 -7.76
C GLN A 359 -5.31 -2.11 -8.86
N VAL A 360 -6.55 -2.63 -8.74
CA VAL A 360 -7.19 -3.43 -9.80
C VAL A 360 -7.31 -2.62 -11.08
N LEU A 361 -7.86 -1.41 -10.97
CA LEU A 361 -8.12 -0.57 -12.13
C LEU A 361 -6.84 -0.09 -12.79
N ALA A 362 -5.79 0.22 -12.03
CA ALA A 362 -4.49 0.59 -12.57
C ALA A 362 -3.93 -0.49 -13.50
N GLY A 363 -4.08 -1.78 -13.14
CA GLY A 363 -3.68 -2.90 -14.00
C GLY A 363 -4.39 -2.93 -15.35
N SER A 364 -5.65 -2.48 -15.45
CA SER A 364 -6.41 -2.45 -16.70
C SER A 364 -5.90 -1.41 -17.71
N PHE A 365 -5.15 -0.41 -17.27
CA PHE A 365 -4.56 0.61 -18.17
C PHE A 365 -3.40 0.06 -19.02
N GLY A 366 -2.89 -1.15 -18.75
CA GLY A 366 -1.85 -1.79 -19.56
C GLY A 366 -2.24 -1.96 -21.03
N ALA A 367 -3.47 -2.37 -21.30
CA ALA A 367 -3.98 -2.50 -22.65
C ALA A 367 -4.02 -1.14 -23.39
N MET A 368 -4.43 -0.09 -22.69
CA MET A 368 -4.41 1.28 -23.22
C MET A 368 -2.97 1.71 -23.54
N LEU A 369 -2.04 1.46 -22.63
CA LEU A 369 -0.62 1.79 -22.77
C LEU A 369 -0.05 1.10 -24.02
N ASP A 370 -0.31 -0.18 -24.20
CA ASP A 370 0.16 -0.95 -25.37
C ASP A 370 -0.42 -0.40 -26.69
N VAL A 371 -1.71 -0.06 -26.72
CA VAL A 371 -2.36 0.50 -27.91
C VAL A 371 -1.74 1.83 -28.33
N PHE A 372 -1.51 2.74 -27.39
CA PHE A 372 -0.89 4.03 -27.70
C PHE A 372 0.60 3.91 -28.03
N ASN A 373 1.34 3.02 -27.39
CA ASN A 373 2.75 2.79 -27.69
C ASN A 373 2.96 2.18 -29.07
N ARG A 374 2.00 1.42 -29.61
CA ARG A 374 2.03 0.95 -31.03
C ARG A 374 1.88 2.09 -32.03
N GLN A 375 1.17 3.16 -31.67
CA GLN A 375 1.00 4.32 -32.53
C GLN A 375 2.26 5.20 -32.55
N SER A 376 2.85 5.41 -31.37
CA SER A 376 4.10 6.16 -31.19
C SER A 376 4.81 5.69 -29.93
N PRO A 377 6.10 5.35 -29.96
CA PRO A 377 6.87 4.96 -28.80
C PRO A 377 6.78 6.00 -27.68
N GLY A 378 6.45 5.56 -26.46
CA GLY A 378 6.32 6.42 -25.29
C GLY A 378 4.98 7.15 -25.15
N LEU A 379 4.11 7.17 -26.16
CA LEU A 379 2.82 7.86 -26.11
C LEU A 379 1.90 7.28 -25.03
N GLY A 380 1.91 5.96 -24.85
CA GLY A 380 1.13 5.29 -23.81
C GLY A 380 1.47 5.78 -22.40
N TYR A 381 2.75 5.97 -22.09
CA TYR A 381 3.18 6.53 -20.80
C TYR A 381 2.78 8.01 -20.65
N THR A 382 2.85 8.79 -21.74
CA THR A 382 2.39 10.19 -21.71
C THR A 382 0.92 10.27 -21.34
N VAL A 383 0.06 9.49 -22.02
CA VAL A 383 -1.37 9.45 -21.72
C VAL A 383 -1.63 8.97 -20.30
N LEU A 384 -0.94 7.91 -19.86
CA LEU A 384 -1.08 7.35 -18.51
C LEU A 384 -0.76 8.39 -17.41
N PHE A 385 0.37 9.09 -17.53
CA PHE A 385 0.78 10.08 -16.54
C PHE A 385 -0.08 11.34 -16.54
N LEU A 386 -0.62 11.74 -17.70
CA LEU A 386 -1.60 12.82 -17.77
C LEU A 386 -2.92 12.44 -17.07
N ILE A 387 -3.41 11.21 -17.27
CA ILE A 387 -4.59 10.71 -16.57
C ILE A 387 -4.31 10.65 -15.06
N ALA A 388 -3.14 10.18 -14.64
CA ALA A 388 -2.74 10.18 -13.23
C ALA A 388 -2.72 11.60 -12.64
N GLY A 389 -2.17 12.57 -13.37
CA GLY A 389 -2.20 13.98 -12.98
C GLY A 389 -3.62 14.51 -12.79
N MET A 390 -4.53 14.19 -13.73
CA MET A 390 -5.94 14.56 -13.61
C MET A 390 -6.60 13.91 -12.38
N CYS A 391 -6.31 12.65 -12.10
CA CYS A 391 -6.82 11.97 -10.90
C CYS A 391 -6.32 12.63 -9.60
N PHE A 392 -5.04 13.04 -9.53
CA PHE A 392 -4.52 13.81 -8.40
C PHE A 392 -5.27 15.13 -8.23
N VAL A 393 -5.48 15.88 -9.29
CA VAL A 393 -6.21 17.16 -9.26
C VAL A 393 -7.66 16.94 -8.80
N LEU A 394 -8.38 16.01 -9.42
CA LEU A 394 -9.77 15.73 -9.07
C LEU A 394 -9.92 15.26 -7.61
N GLY A 395 -9.08 14.30 -7.18
CA GLY A 395 -9.06 13.83 -5.81
C GLY A 395 -8.81 14.97 -4.81
N THR A 396 -7.95 15.92 -5.16
CA THR A 396 -7.65 17.08 -4.32
C THR A 396 -8.82 18.08 -4.27
N ILE A 397 -9.38 18.44 -5.42
CA ILE A 397 -10.48 19.42 -5.50
C ILE A 397 -11.73 18.91 -4.76
N LEU A 398 -12.04 17.63 -4.86
CA LEU A 398 -13.23 17.03 -4.24
C LEU A 398 -13.15 16.98 -2.71
N VAL A 399 -11.98 17.14 -2.10
CA VAL A 399 -11.83 17.25 -0.63
C VAL A 399 -12.66 18.40 -0.06
N ARG A 400 -12.95 19.45 -0.84
CA ARG A 400 -13.82 20.55 -0.44
C ARG A 400 -15.24 20.12 -0.02
N GLN A 401 -15.71 18.98 -0.56
CA GLN A 401 -17.05 18.45 -0.28
C GLN A 401 -17.19 17.82 1.11
N ILE A 402 -16.08 17.51 1.77
CA ILE A 402 -16.07 16.93 3.12
C ILE A 402 -16.40 18.06 4.11
N ARG A 403 -17.54 17.96 4.79
CA ARG A 403 -18.05 19.04 5.65
C ARG A 403 -17.55 18.95 7.09
N SER A 404 -17.34 17.75 7.62
CA SER A 404 -16.92 17.52 9.01
C SER A 404 -15.44 17.82 9.28
N ALA A 405 -14.61 17.98 8.23
CA ALA A 405 -13.19 18.29 8.34
C ALA A 405 -12.90 19.78 8.14
N ARG A 406 -12.04 20.32 9.00
CA ARG A 406 -11.47 21.67 8.87
C ARG A 406 -10.16 21.67 8.08
#